data_01f5f4e48544f3c4b9e65cc0ce4982aa
#
_entry.id   01f5f4e48544f3c4b9e65cc0ce4982aa
#
_cell.length_a   1.000
_cell.length_b   1.000
_cell.length_c   1.000
_cell.angle_alpha   90.00
_cell.angle_beta   90.00
_cell.angle_gamma   90.00
#
_symmetry.space_group_name_H-M   'P 1'
#
loop_
_entity.id
_entity.type
_entity.pdbx_description
1 polymer ?
#
loop_
_entity_poly.entity_id
_entity_poly.type
_entity_poly.pdbx_seq_one_letter_code
_entity_poly.pdbx_strand_id
1 'polypeptide(L)'
;MKGMKKIEVWIWGCLLGGMVAACGGGNGTHGEEPDFTGLDSLIQGWVDKGYYPGAAICVKQDTAVLFRKSYGAVSPDTPVYVASAGKWVAAAVVAAVVDRTELSWDDPVEKWLPEFKGDPKGVIPLRRLLSHTSGIRPYLPDPRVDNYNHLDSAVAEILPLDTVFTPGTRFEYGGLAMQVAGRMAEVAAGKEFETLFQELLAGPLRMTRSHFTPVNTDGGHAPMLGGGLCTTLNDYMNFL
;
A
#
# COMPACT_ATOMS: atom_id res chain seq x y z
N MET A 1 13.31 -2.49 35.19
CA MET A 1 13.23 -2.33 33.73
C MET A 1 11.78 -1.98 33.40
N LYS A 2 11.47 -0.69 33.21
CA LYS A 2 10.12 -0.21 32.83
C LYS A 2 9.94 -0.44 31.34
N GLY A 3 8.87 -1.15 30.97
CA GLY A 3 8.56 -1.50 29.60
C GLY A 3 8.41 -0.26 28.70
N MET A 4 9.21 -0.21 27.68
CA MET A 4 9.04 0.73 26.57
C MET A 4 7.72 0.40 25.88
N LYS A 5 6.73 1.28 26.01
CA LYS A 5 5.54 1.24 25.14
C LYS A 5 6.04 1.52 23.72
N LYS A 6 5.90 0.55 22.83
CA LYS A 6 6.08 0.76 21.41
C LYS A 6 5.07 1.82 20.98
N ILE A 7 5.56 3.01 20.66
CA ILE A 7 4.76 4.02 19.99
C ILE A 7 4.77 3.61 18.52
N GLU A 8 3.74 2.92 18.09
CA GLU A 8 3.48 2.72 16.68
C GLU A 8 3.06 4.07 16.12
N VAL A 9 4.00 4.77 15.51
CA VAL A 9 3.70 5.98 14.75
C VAL A 9 3.10 5.54 13.44
N TRP A 10 1.78 5.49 13.42
CA TRP A 10 1.02 5.29 12.20
C TRP A 10 1.16 6.54 11.33
N ILE A 11 1.82 6.41 10.16
CA ILE A 11 1.73 7.38 9.06
C ILE A 11 0.32 7.31 8.42
N TRP A 12 -0.68 6.96 9.18
CA TRP A 12 -2.09 6.89 8.82
C TRP A 12 -2.83 8.17 9.24
N GLY A 13 -2.23 9.32 8.98
CA GLY A 13 -2.81 10.60 9.30
C GLY A 13 -3.62 11.24 8.19
N CYS A 14 -4.09 10.49 7.21
CA CYS A 14 -4.95 11.09 6.19
C CYS A 14 -5.98 10.08 5.71
N LEU A 15 -7.00 9.79 6.49
CA LEU A 15 -8.31 9.32 5.98
C LEU A 15 -9.20 8.91 7.15
N LEU A 16 -9.86 9.90 7.73
CA LEU A 16 -11.21 9.79 8.30
C LEU A 16 -11.71 11.22 8.56
N GLY A 17 -11.88 11.96 7.48
CA GLY A 17 -12.71 13.15 7.49
C GLY A 17 -14.16 12.69 7.50
N GLY A 18 -14.75 12.54 8.71
CA GLY A 18 -16.17 12.36 8.85
C GLY A 18 -16.89 13.55 8.24
N MET A 19 -17.75 13.35 7.23
CA MET A 19 -18.73 14.32 6.80
C MET A 19 -19.66 14.62 7.97
N VAL A 20 -19.42 15.74 8.65
CA VAL A 20 -20.45 16.41 9.42
C VAL A 20 -20.97 17.55 8.57
N ALA A 21 -22.07 17.29 7.88
CA ALA A 21 -22.89 18.34 7.26
C ALA A 21 -23.54 19.14 8.38
N ALA A 22 -22.93 20.25 8.79
CA ALA A 22 -23.57 21.26 9.61
C ALA A 22 -24.06 22.38 8.70
N CYS A 23 -25.33 22.34 8.31
CA CYS A 23 -26.03 23.54 7.84
C CYS A 23 -26.19 24.49 9.01
N GLY A 24 -25.41 25.54 9.05
CA GLY A 24 -25.56 26.66 9.98
C GLY A 24 -24.88 27.87 9.42
N GLY A 25 -25.65 28.85 8.92
CA GLY A 25 -25.15 30.16 8.54
C GLY A 25 -24.60 30.87 9.77
N GLY A 26 -23.30 31.11 9.76
CA GLY A 26 -22.59 31.87 10.80
C GLY A 26 -21.46 32.65 10.15
N ASN A 27 -21.37 33.93 10.45
CA ASN A 27 -20.34 34.88 10.05
C ASN A 27 -18.94 34.25 10.08
N GLY A 28 -18.18 34.43 8.98
CA GLY A 28 -16.82 33.95 8.84
C GLY A 28 -15.93 34.44 9.97
N THR A 29 -15.72 33.60 10.95
CA THR A 29 -14.53 33.69 11.81
C THR A 29 -13.38 33.20 10.94
N HIS A 30 -12.38 34.04 10.70
CA HIS A 30 -11.08 33.61 10.23
C HIS A 30 -10.62 32.50 11.19
N GLY A 31 -10.73 31.23 10.80
CA GLY A 31 -10.22 30.13 11.58
C GLY A 31 -8.72 30.36 11.79
N GLU A 32 -8.24 30.20 13.01
CA GLU A 32 -6.81 30.27 13.30
C GLU A 32 -6.07 29.30 12.38
N GLU A 33 -5.00 29.77 11.74
CA GLU A 33 -4.17 28.88 10.93
C GLU A 33 -3.64 27.75 11.82
N PRO A 34 -3.63 26.49 11.33
CA PRO A 34 -3.17 25.38 12.15
C PRO A 34 -1.72 25.59 12.61
N ASP A 35 -1.47 25.48 13.91
CA ASP A 35 -0.12 25.56 14.50
C ASP A 35 0.56 24.19 14.46
N PHE A 36 1.64 24.10 13.70
CA PHE A 36 2.47 22.88 13.57
C PHE A 36 3.76 22.92 14.42
N THR A 37 3.95 23.91 15.28
CA THR A 37 5.16 24.08 16.11
C THR A 37 5.44 22.87 16.98
N GLY A 38 4.39 22.28 17.59
CA GLY A 38 4.52 21.08 18.39
C GLY A 38 4.96 19.85 17.59
N LEU A 39 4.38 19.68 16.40
CA LEU A 39 4.76 18.61 15.46
C LEU A 39 6.20 18.77 14.98
N ASP A 40 6.56 19.99 14.59
CA ASP A 40 7.91 20.35 14.12
C ASP A 40 8.96 20.00 15.20
N SER A 41 8.77 20.49 16.42
CA SER A 41 9.68 20.26 17.55
C SER A 41 9.80 18.78 17.91
N LEU A 42 8.71 18.03 17.82
CA LEU A 42 8.68 16.59 18.12
C LEU A 42 9.52 15.79 17.11
N ILE A 43 9.32 16.04 15.81
CA ILE A 43 10.05 15.32 14.75
C ILE A 43 11.52 15.69 14.78
N GLN A 44 11.85 16.98 14.95
CA GLN A 44 13.23 17.43 15.09
C GLN A 44 13.90 16.71 16.27
N GLY A 45 13.24 16.67 17.42
CA GLY A 45 13.75 15.98 18.60
C GLY A 45 13.99 14.48 18.42
N TRP A 46 13.23 13.78 17.59
CA TRP A 46 13.47 12.37 17.26
C TRP A 46 14.68 12.19 16.36
N VAL A 47 14.86 13.08 15.38
CA VAL A 47 16.04 13.06 14.50
C VAL A 47 17.31 13.42 15.30
N ASP A 48 17.27 14.44 16.15
CA ASP A 48 18.40 14.85 17.00
C ASP A 48 18.84 13.76 17.98
N LYS A 49 17.90 12.95 18.45
CA LYS A 49 18.17 11.77 19.30
C LYS A 49 18.64 10.55 18.53
N GLY A 50 18.71 10.62 17.20
CA GLY A 50 19.12 9.52 16.35
C GLY A 50 18.12 8.37 16.25
N TYR A 51 16.83 8.59 16.57
CA TYR A 51 15.80 7.57 16.38
C TYR A 51 15.52 7.29 14.91
N TYR A 52 15.72 8.29 14.07
CA TYR A 52 15.62 8.22 12.61
C TYR A 52 16.75 9.02 11.97
N PRO A 53 17.28 8.60 10.82
CA PRO A 53 18.31 9.35 10.08
C PRO A 53 17.75 10.66 9.52
N GLY A 54 16.45 10.79 9.38
CA GLY A 54 15.73 11.96 8.87
C GLY A 54 14.26 11.65 8.66
N ALA A 55 13.50 12.68 8.33
CA ALA A 55 12.09 12.60 7.99
C ALA A 55 11.71 13.67 6.97
N ALA A 56 10.67 13.43 6.19
CA ALA A 56 10.02 14.44 5.38
C ALA A 56 8.51 14.37 5.61
N ILE A 57 7.88 15.51 5.84
CA ILE A 57 6.45 15.61 6.12
C ILE A 57 5.78 16.62 5.21
N CYS A 58 4.56 16.33 4.81
CA CYS A 58 3.66 17.25 4.14
C CYS A 58 2.26 17.08 4.71
N VAL A 59 1.64 18.16 5.15
CA VAL A 59 0.24 18.21 5.55
C VAL A 59 -0.51 19.06 4.54
N LYS A 60 -1.55 18.47 3.95
CA LYS A 60 -2.46 19.17 3.03
C LYS A 60 -3.88 19.16 3.56
N GLN A 61 -4.60 20.19 3.21
CA GLN A 61 -6.06 20.23 3.30
C GLN A 61 -6.56 20.66 1.92
N ASP A 62 -7.32 19.79 1.28
CA ASP A 62 -7.72 19.94 -0.13
C ASP A 62 -6.48 20.17 -1.02
N THR A 63 -6.38 21.31 -1.69
CA THR A 63 -5.23 21.67 -2.53
C THR A 63 -4.17 22.48 -1.80
N ALA A 64 -4.43 22.98 -0.59
CA ALA A 64 -3.53 23.82 0.17
C ALA A 64 -2.49 22.98 0.95
N VAL A 65 -1.21 23.32 0.79
CA VAL A 65 -0.15 22.80 1.65
C VAL A 65 -0.12 23.63 2.92
N LEU A 66 -0.51 23.04 4.05
CA LEU A 66 -0.52 23.70 5.35
C LEU A 66 0.83 23.63 6.06
N PHE A 67 1.53 22.52 5.89
CA PHE A 67 2.86 22.33 6.48
C PHE A 67 3.70 21.42 5.60
N ARG A 68 4.97 21.79 5.38
CA ARG A 68 5.92 20.95 4.66
C ARG A 68 7.32 21.22 5.18
N LYS A 69 7.98 20.16 5.65
CA LYS A 69 9.35 20.25 6.18
C LYS A 69 10.10 18.94 6.02
N SER A 70 11.43 19.07 5.94
CA SER A 70 12.37 17.93 5.95
C SER A 70 13.35 18.07 7.11
N TYR A 71 13.79 16.95 7.63
CA TYR A 71 14.66 16.84 8.80
C TYR A 71 15.78 15.85 8.52
N GLY A 72 16.99 16.14 9.01
CA GLY A 72 18.15 15.24 8.88
C GLY A 72 18.48 14.93 7.42
N ALA A 73 18.74 13.66 7.11
CA ALA A 73 19.23 13.21 5.80
C ALA A 73 18.11 12.93 4.77
N VAL A 74 16.83 13.14 5.12
CA VAL A 74 15.69 12.83 4.24
C VAL A 74 15.13 14.11 3.63
N SER A 75 15.01 14.12 2.31
CA SER A 75 14.34 15.17 1.53
C SER A 75 12.99 14.69 1.00
N PRO A 76 12.12 15.59 0.48
CA PRO A 76 10.87 15.20 -0.15
C PRO A 76 11.04 14.31 -1.39
N ASP A 77 12.24 14.27 -1.96
CA ASP A 77 12.61 13.49 -3.13
C ASP A 77 13.47 12.26 -2.80
N THR A 78 13.69 11.98 -1.52
CA THR A 78 14.41 10.78 -1.08
C THR A 78 13.51 9.55 -1.26
N PRO A 79 13.88 8.58 -2.11
CA PRO A 79 13.12 7.34 -2.25
C PRO A 79 13.21 6.52 -0.96
N VAL A 80 12.07 6.04 -0.49
CA VAL A 80 11.96 5.18 0.69
C VAL A 80 10.92 4.08 0.45
N TYR A 81 11.13 2.91 1.05
CA TYR A 81 10.11 1.89 1.10
C TYR A 81 9.05 2.28 2.13
N VAL A 82 7.80 2.38 1.67
CA VAL A 82 6.68 2.80 2.52
C VAL A 82 5.95 1.63 3.15
N ALA A 83 6.50 0.42 3.02
CA ALA A 83 5.91 -0.79 3.58
C ALA A 83 4.41 -0.90 3.26
N SER A 84 3.59 -1.21 4.23
CA SER A 84 2.14 -1.41 4.04
C SER A 84 1.37 -0.18 3.57
N ALA A 85 1.95 1.01 3.61
CA ALA A 85 1.35 2.17 2.99
C ALA A 85 1.29 2.06 1.45
N GLY A 86 2.04 1.12 0.85
CA GLY A 86 1.93 0.79 -0.58
C GLY A 86 0.71 -0.04 -0.97
N LYS A 87 0.00 -0.67 -0.01
CA LYS A 87 -1.11 -1.59 -0.32
C LYS A 87 -2.25 -0.93 -1.09
N TRP A 88 -2.63 0.27 -0.72
CA TRP A 88 -3.72 0.96 -1.38
C TRP A 88 -3.33 1.48 -2.77
N VAL A 89 -2.04 1.80 -2.97
CA VAL A 89 -1.49 2.10 -4.30
C VAL A 89 -1.56 0.85 -5.18
N ALA A 90 -1.16 -0.32 -4.66
CA ALA A 90 -1.30 -1.60 -5.36
C ALA A 90 -2.78 -1.91 -5.67
N ALA A 91 -3.68 -1.69 -4.72
CA ALA A 91 -5.11 -1.87 -4.94
C ALA A 91 -5.68 -0.91 -6.00
N ALA A 92 -5.18 0.32 -6.09
CA ALA A 92 -5.55 1.28 -7.12
C ALA A 92 -5.13 0.80 -8.53
N VAL A 93 -3.95 0.17 -8.66
CA VAL A 93 -3.53 -0.47 -9.93
C VAL A 93 -4.51 -1.58 -10.32
N VAL A 94 -4.85 -2.47 -9.38
CA VAL A 94 -5.82 -3.55 -9.65
C VAL A 94 -7.18 -2.98 -10.04
N ALA A 95 -7.65 -1.92 -9.36
CA ALA A 95 -8.90 -1.24 -9.71
C ALA A 95 -8.86 -0.65 -11.13
N ALA A 96 -7.72 -0.04 -11.50
CA ALA A 96 -7.53 0.48 -12.86
C ALA A 96 -7.52 -0.62 -13.93
N VAL A 97 -7.06 -1.83 -13.60
CA VAL A 97 -7.15 -3.00 -14.50
C VAL A 97 -8.60 -3.47 -14.61
N VAL A 98 -9.34 -3.57 -13.50
CA VAL A 98 -10.78 -3.90 -13.50
C VAL A 98 -11.56 -2.95 -14.40
N ASP A 99 -11.27 -1.65 -14.35
CA ASP A 99 -11.95 -0.64 -15.17
C ASP A 99 -11.65 -0.77 -16.67
N ARG A 100 -10.57 -1.45 -17.08
CA ARG A 100 -10.07 -1.47 -18.46
C ARG A 100 -10.05 -2.84 -19.12
N THR A 101 -10.36 -3.89 -18.37
CA THR A 101 -10.33 -5.27 -18.83
C THR A 101 -11.63 -6.00 -18.49
N GLU A 102 -11.69 -7.29 -18.78
CA GLU A 102 -12.81 -8.15 -18.37
C GLU A 102 -12.69 -8.68 -16.93
N LEU A 103 -11.64 -8.28 -16.19
CA LEU A 103 -11.49 -8.63 -14.78
C LEU A 103 -12.59 -7.95 -13.96
N SER A 104 -13.27 -8.73 -13.12
CA SER A 104 -14.34 -8.23 -12.24
C SER A 104 -14.01 -8.46 -10.77
N TRP A 105 -14.51 -7.59 -9.90
CA TRP A 105 -14.41 -7.73 -8.45
C TRP A 105 -15.00 -9.03 -7.91
N ASP A 106 -15.94 -9.61 -8.65
CA ASP A 106 -16.62 -10.86 -8.30
C ASP A 106 -16.00 -12.09 -8.95
N ASP A 107 -14.99 -11.92 -9.80
CA ASP A 107 -14.31 -13.04 -10.44
C ASP A 107 -13.58 -13.91 -9.43
N PRO A 108 -13.82 -15.23 -9.46
CA PRO A 108 -13.07 -16.18 -8.64
C PRO A 108 -11.63 -16.30 -9.16
N VAL A 109 -10.70 -16.59 -8.26
CA VAL A 109 -9.27 -16.76 -8.57
C VAL A 109 -9.07 -17.75 -9.73
N GLU A 110 -9.75 -18.91 -9.72
CA GLU A 110 -9.57 -19.97 -10.73
C GLU A 110 -9.98 -19.56 -12.15
N LYS A 111 -10.77 -18.50 -12.31
CA LYS A 111 -11.13 -17.98 -13.64
C LYS A 111 -9.90 -17.40 -14.35
N TRP A 112 -9.01 -16.79 -13.61
CA TRP A 112 -7.81 -16.11 -14.14
C TRP A 112 -6.54 -16.90 -13.89
N LEU A 113 -6.49 -17.70 -12.82
CA LEU A 113 -5.37 -18.52 -12.38
C LEU A 113 -5.82 -19.99 -12.33
N PRO A 114 -5.79 -20.71 -13.48
CA PRO A 114 -6.35 -22.06 -13.60
C PRO A 114 -5.65 -23.09 -12.73
N GLU A 115 -4.44 -22.82 -12.25
CA GLU A 115 -3.71 -23.64 -11.28
C GLU A 115 -4.44 -23.77 -9.93
N PHE A 116 -5.36 -22.85 -9.60
CA PHE A 116 -6.22 -22.94 -8.41
C PHE A 116 -7.50 -23.74 -8.62
N LYS A 117 -7.70 -24.31 -9.79
CA LYS A 117 -8.93 -25.08 -10.06
C LYS A 117 -9.01 -26.32 -9.17
N GLY A 118 -10.09 -26.41 -8.40
CA GLY A 118 -10.29 -27.49 -7.42
C GLY A 118 -9.64 -27.23 -6.05
N ASP A 119 -8.86 -26.16 -5.89
CA ASP A 119 -8.37 -25.69 -4.60
C ASP A 119 -9.42 -24.80 -3.91
N PRO A 120 -9.58 -24.84 -2.58
CA PRO A 120 -10.50 -23.96 -1.86
C PRO A 120 -10.27 -22.47 -2.11
N LYS A 121 -9.05 -22.06 -2.47
CA LYS A 121 -8.72 -20.68 -2.82
C LYS A 121 -9.23 -20.28 -4.20
N GLY A 122 -9.47 -21.26 -5.10
CA GLY A 122 -9.92 -21.01 -6.46
C GLY A 122 -11.25 -20.26 -6.55
N VAL A 123 -12.16 -20.50 -5.63
CA VAL A 123 -13.49 -19.88 -5.61
C VAL A 123 -13.53 -18.51 -4.90
N ILE A 124 -12.40 -18.03 -4.40
CA ILE A 124 -12.33 -16.73 -3.69
C ILE A 124 -12.45 -15.60 -4.70
N PRO A 125 -13.40 -14.67 -4.57
CA PRO A 125 -13.51 -13.53 -5.48
C PRO A 125 -12.44 -12.46 -5.20
N LEU A 126 -12.00 -11.76 -6.26
CA LEU A 126 -10.96 -10.72 -6.22
C LEU A 126 -11.14 -9.73 -5.08
N ARG A 127 -12.36 -9.23 -4.85
CA ARG A 127 -12.64 -8.26 -3.77
C ARG A 127 -12.23 -8.76 -2.39
N ARG A 128 -12.29 -10.09 -2.11
CA ARG A 128 -11.91 -10.65 -0.81
C ARG A 128 -10.40 -10.71 -0.62
N LEU A 129 -9.65 -10.77 -1.71
CA LEU A 129 -8.18 -10.73 -1.66
C LEU A 129 -7.69 -9.36 -1.15
N LEU A 130 -8.28 -8.28 -1.66
CA LEU A 130 -7.88 -6.90 -1.31
C LEU A 130 -8.54 -6.38 -0.02
N SER A 131 -9.66 -6.96 0.41
CA SER A 131 -10.31 -6.60 1.67
C SER A 131 -9.81 -7.36 2.88
N HIS A 132 -8.79 -8.21 2.74
CA HIS A 132 -8.25 -9.07 3.80
C HIS A 132 -9.29 -10.01 4.43
N THR A 133 -10.23 -10.49 3.61
CA THR A 133 -11.29 -11.42 4.04
C THR A 133 -11.26 -12.74 3.26
N SER A 134 -10.16 -13.02 2.57
CA SER A 134 -10.00 -14.17 1.68
C SER A 134 -9.83 -15.51 2.40
N GLY A 135 -9.33 -15.50 3.64
CA GLY A 135 -8.91 -16.71 4.32
C GLY A 135 -7.54 -17.25 3.88
N ILE A 136 -6.91 -16.64 2.88
CA ILE A 136 -5.52 -16.96 2.53
C ILE A 136 -4.64 -16.59 3.72
N ARG A 137 -3.67 -17.46 4.05
CA ARG A 137 -2.68 -17.19 5.11
C ARG A 137 -2.03 -15.82 4.92
N PRO A 138 -1.89 -15.02 6.00
CA PRO A 138 -1.43 -13.63 5.88
C PRO A 138 0.01 -13.49 5.40
N TYR A 139 0.90 -14.42 5.82
CA TYR A 139 2.33 -14.41 5.51
C TYR A 139 2.84 -15.84 5.27
N LEU A 140 3.95 -15.98 4.56
CA LEU A 140 4.63 -17.26 4.43
C LEU A 140 5.12 -17.76 5.80
N PRO A 141 5.18 -19.10 6.00
CA PRO A 141 5.73 -19.69 7.22
C PRO A 141 7.21 -19.34 7.45
N ASP A 142 7.97 -19.22 6.36
CA ASP A 142 9.37 -18.78 6.40
C ASP A 142 9.49 -17.41 5.70
N PRO A 143 9.71 -16.31 6.45
CA PRO A 143 9.82 -14.96 5.89
C PRO A 143 11.01 -14.75 4.95
N ARG A 144 11.98 -15.68 4.89
CA ARG A 144 13.13 -15.61 3.98
C ARG A 144 12.79 -15.97 2.54
N VAL A 145 11.59 -16.46 2.30
CA VAL A 145 11.14 -16.95 0.97
C VAL A 145 10.34 -15.89 0.19
N ASP A 146 10.11 -14.69 0.74
CA ASP A 146 9.44 -13.57 0.04
C ASP A 146 10.33 -12.95 -1.06
N ASN A 147 11.12 -13.77 -1.74
CA ASN A 147 12.13 -13.33 -2.69
C ASN A 147 11.83 -13.87 -4.09
N TYR A 148 10.79 -13.34 -4.70
CA TYR A 148 10.38 -13.74 -6.04
C TYR A 148 10.82 -12.74 -7.09
N ASN A 149 11.05 -13.22 -8.31
CA ASN A 149 11.29 -12.36 -9.47
C ASN A 149 9.99 -11.97 -10.19
N HIS A 150 8.95 -12.79 -10.07
CA HIS A 150 7.66 -12.62 -10.74
C HIS A 150 6.50 -13.03 -9.83
N LEU A 151 5.31 -12.47 -10.05
CA LEU A 151 4.13 -12.80 -9.24
C LEU A 151 3.64 -14.24 -9.44
N ASP A 152 3.91 -14.88 -10.56
CA ASP A 152 3.63 -16.30 -10.76
C ASP A 152 4.40 -17.19 -9.77
N SER A 153 5.68 -16.86 -9.51
CA SER A 153 6.48 -17.55 -8.50
C SER A 153 5.92 -17.35 -7.08
N ALA A 154 5.48 -16.13 -6.77
CA ALA A 154 4.81 -15.85 -5.49
C ALA A 154 3.53 -16.67 -5.34
N VAL A 155 2.73 -16.77 -6.40
CA VAL A 155 1.50 -17.57 -6.41
C VAL A 155 1.78 -19.06 -6.27
N ALA A 156 2.86 -19.57 -6.88
CA ALA A 156 3.27 -20.97 -6.75
C ALA A 156 3.60 -21.35 -5.29
N GLU A 157 4.17 -20.44 -4.50
CA GLU A 157 4.42 -20.63 -3.07
C GLU A 157 3.15 -20.51 -2.21
N ILE A 158 2.15 -19.76 -2.67
CA ILE A 158 0.88 -19.59 -1.96
C ILE A 158 -0.06 -20.80 -2.21
N LEU A 159 0.00 -21.40 -3.40
CA LEU A 159 -0.90 -22.47 -3.80
C LEU A 159 -0.92 -23.66 -2.83
N PRO A 160 0.21 -24.20 -2.32
CA PRO A 160 0.21 -25.32 -1.40
C PRO A 160 -0.23 -24.97 0.03
N LEU A 161 -0.42 -23.71 0.36
CA LEU A 161 -0.77 -23.29 1.73
C LEU A 161 -2.28 -23.46 1.96
N ASP A 162 -2.64 -23.94 3.15
CA ASP A 162 -4.04 -24.01 3.56
C ASP A 162 -4.63 -22.64 3.84
N THR A 163 -5.94 -22.51 3.64
CA THR A 163 -6.70 -21.37 4.15
C THR A 163 -6.79 -21.42 5.67
N VAL A 164 -6.76 -20.27 6.33
CA VAL A 164 -6.80 -20.18 7.80
C VAL A 164 -8.21 -19.98 8.35
N PHE A 165 -9.17 -19.65 7.49
CA PHE A 165 -10.61 -19.57 7.79
C PHE A 165 -11.43 -19.57 6.50
N THR A 166 -12.74 -19.78 6.64
CA THR A 166 -13.67 -19.73 5.51
C THR A 166 -13.74 -18.33 4.92
N PRO A 167 -13.52 -18.15 3.60
CA PRO A 167 -13.55 -16.84 2.95
C PRO A 167 -14.81 -16.04 3.29
N GLY A 168 -14.62 -14.79 3.71
CA GLY A 168 -15.67 -13.84 4.04
C GLY A 168 -16.20 -13.91 5.46
N THR A 169 -15.70 -14.79 6.31
CA THR A 169 -16.21 -14.93 7.68
C THR A 169 -15.50 -14.04 8.70
N ARG A 170 -14.28 -13.62 8.39
CA ARG A 170 -13.53 -12.68 9.25
C ARG A 170 -12.48 -11.91 8.45
N PHE A 171 -11.90 -10.91 9.09
CA PHE A 171 -10.77 -10.13 8.62
C PHE A 171 -9.47 -10.69 9.18
N GLU A 172 -8.46 -10.87 8.29
CA GLU A 172 -7.10 -11.23 8.66
C GLU A 172 -6.12 -10.47 7.78
N TYR A 173 -5.45 -9.47 8.36
CA TYR A 173 -4.52 -8.62 7.64
C TYR A 173 -3.27 -9.38 7.18
N GLY A 174 -2.88 -9.23 5.90
CA GLY A 174 -1.69 -9.89 5.35
C GLY A 174 -1.29 -9.38 3.97
N GLY A 175 -0.26 -10.00 3.41
CA GLY A 175 0.30 -9.65 2.09
C GLY A 175 0.00 -10.68 0.99
N LEU A 176 -0.09 -11.98 1.32
CA LEU A 176 -0.14 -13.04 0.31
C LEU A 176 -1.36 -12.96 -0.61
N ALA A 177 -2.53 -12.62 -0.05
CA ALA A 177 -3.74 -12.47 -0.86
C ALA A 177 -3.59 -11.34 -1.91
N MET A 178 -2.81 -10.31 -1.61
CA MET A 178 -2.55 -9.23 -2.56
C MET A 178 -1.65 -9.67 -3.72
N GLN A 179 -0.72 -10.60 -3.50
CA GLN A 179 0.09 -11.20 -4.57
C GLN A 179 -0.81 -11.95 -5.56
N VAL A 180 -1.77 -12.72 -5.05
CA VAL A 180 -2.77 -13.41 -5.89
C VAL A 180 -3.60 -12.41 -6.69
N ALA A 181 -4.08 -11.33 -6.05
CA ALA A 181 -4.83 -10.27 -6.73
C ALA A 181 -4.02 -9.58 -7.83
N GLY A 182 -2.75 -9.29 -7.55
CA GLY A 182 -1.83 -8.72 -8.54
C GLY A 182 -1.62 -9.65 -9.74
N ARG A 183 -1.45 -10.95 -9.48
CA ARG A 183 -1.30 -11.92 -10.56
C ARG A 183 -2.57 -12.05 -11.42
N MET A 184 -3.75 -12.00 -10.81
CA MET A 184 -5.00 -11.93 -11.59
C MET A 184 -5.03 -10.70 -12.51
N ALA A 185 -4.58 -9.56 -12.00
CA ALA A 185 -4.50 -8.33 -12.80
C ALA A 185 -3.47 -8.43 -13.95
N GLU A 186 -2.29 -9.04 -13.70
CA GLU A 186 -1.29 -9.31 -14.76
C GLU A 186 -1.86 -10.17 -15.87
N VAL A 187 -2.53 -11.27 -15.52
CA VAL A 187 -3.12 -12.19 -16.50
C VAL A 187 -4.22 -11.51 -17.30
N ALA A 188 -5.09 -10.74 -16.62
CA ALA A 188 -6.20 -10.04 -17.26
C ALA A 188 -5.71 -8.95 -18.25
N ALA A 189 -4.62 -8.26 -17.93
CA ALA A 189 -4.08 -7.19 -18.74
C ALA A 189 -2.98 -7.66 -19.73
N GLY A 190 -2.45 -8.88 -19.57
CA GLY A 190 -1.33 -9.39 -20.35
C GLY A 190 -0.02 -8.64 -20.14
N LYS A 191 0.19 -8.06 -18.96
CA LYS A 191 1.36 -7.24 -18.62
C LYS A 191 1.81 -7.50 -17.19
N GLU A 192 3.10 -7.34 -16.91
CA GLU A 192 3.63 -7.41 -15.56
C GLU A 192 3.13 -6.26 -14.68
N PHE A 193 3.02 -6.49 -13.38
CA PHE A 193 2.43 -5.54 -12.43
C PHE A 193 3.17 -4.20 -12.39
N GLU A 194 4.50 -4.21 -12.45
CA GLU A 194 5.27 -2.96 -12.49
C GLU A 194 4.94 -2.14 -13.75
N THR A 195 4.80 -2.79 -14.90
CA THR A 195 4.36 -2.11 -16.13
C THR A 195 2.96 -1.52 -15.98
N LEU A 196 2.04 -2.27 -15.38
CA LEU A 196 0.69 -1.78 -15.08
C LEU A 196 0.72 -0.57 -14.13
N PHE A 197 1.53 -0.63 -13.07
CA PHE A 197 1.72 0.49 -12.16
C PHE A 197 2.23 1.73 -12.91
N GLN A 198 3.27 1.58 -13.73
CA GLN A 198 3.86 2.70 -14.48
C GLN A 198 2.86 3.30 -15.48
N GLU A 199 2.16 2.47 -16.25
CA GLU A 199 1.24 2.95 -17.29
C GLU A 199 -0.07 3.52 -16.74
N LEU A 200 -0.64 2.87 -15.71
CA LEU A 200 -2.00 3.17 -15.26
C LEU A 200 -2.04 4.19 -14.11
N LEU A 201 -0.96 4.30 -13.35
CA LEU A 201 -0.93 5.12 -12.15
C LEU A 201 0.26 6.07 -12.09
N ALA A 202 1.49 5.55 -12.09
CA ALA A 202 2.69 6.36 -11.86
C ALA A 202 2.90 7.41 -12.95
N GLY A 203 2.78 7.04 -14.21
CA GLY A 203 2.93 7.97 -15.35
C GLY A 203 1.89 9.10 -15.31
N PRO A 204 0.57 8.78 -15.30
CA PRO A 204 -0.49 9.79 -15.22
C PRO A 204 -0.36 10.73 -14.00
N LEU A 205 0.05 10.21 -12.84
CA LEU A 205 0.22 10.96 -11.60
C LEU A 205 1.63 11.57 -11.45
N ARG A 206 2.52 11.40 -12.44
CA ARG A 206 3.89 11.90 -12.42
C ARG A 206 4.72 11.42 -11.21
N MET A 207 4.51 10.17 -10.81
CA MET A 207 5.26 9.51 -9.73
C MET A 207 6.59 8.95 -10.28
N THR A 208 7.46 9.82 -10.76
CA THR A 208 8.61 9.46 -11.60
C THR A 208 9.74 8.72 -10.87
N ARG A 209 9.68 8.66 -9.54
CA ARG A 209 10.67 8.01 -8.69
C ARG A 209 10.07 6.85 -7.89
N SER A 210 8.88 6.39 -8.26
CA SER A 210 8.16 5.32 -7.59
C SER A 210 8.19 4.04 -8.40
N HIS A 211 8.36 2.90 -7.70
CA HIS A 211 8.35 1.57 -8.30
C HIS A 211 8.04 0.50 -7.25
N PHE A 212 7.56 -0.67 -7.72
CA PHE A 212 7.31 -1.82 -6.84
C PHE A 212 8.48 -2.82 -6.82
N THR A 213 9.50 -2.67 -7.68
CA THR A 213 10.64 -3.57 -7.83
C THR A 213 11.92 -2.83 -8.11
N PRO A 214 13.07 -3.50 -7.90
CA PRO A 214 13.42 -4.45 -6.87
C PRO A 214 13.86 -3.73 -5.61
N VAL A 215 13.69 -4.37 -4.45
CA VAL A 215 14.17 -3.82 -3.17
C VAL A 215 15.69 -3.91 -3.08
N ASN A 216 16.31 -4.90 -3.71
CA ASN A 216 17.75 -5.12 -3.69
C ASN A 216 18.30 -5.48 -5.08
N THR A 217 19.57 -5.20 -5.30
CA THR A 217 20.33 -5.56 -6.50
C THR A 217 20.71 -7.06 -6.55
N ASP A 218 20.35 -7.84 -5.55
CA ASP A 218 20.61 -9.29 -5.47
C ASP A 218 19.58 -10.16 -6.21
N GLY A 219 18.69 -9.53 -6.92
CA GLY A 219 17.93 -10.18 -7.99
C GLY A 219 16.69 -10.96 -7.57
N GLY A 220 16.06 -10.64 -6.46
CA GLY A 220 15.01 -11.50 -6.02
C GLY A 220 13.82 -10.86 -5.31
N HIS A 221 13.26 -9.75 -5.79
CA HIS A 221 12.01 -9.26 -5.22
C HIS A 221 10.99 -8.99 -6.33
N ALA A 222 10.03 -9.88 -6.48
CA ALA A 222 8.80 -9.61 -7.19
C ALA A 222 8.15 -8.34 -6.64
N PRO A 223 7.27 -7.69 -7.40
CA PRO A 223 6.47 -6.60 -6.86
C PRO A 223 5.72 -7.11 -5.63
N MET A 224 6.27 -6.86 -4.46
CA MET A 224 5.62 -7.22 -3.21
C MET A 224 4.49 -6.22 -2.95
N LEU A 225 3.30 -6.55 -3.43
CA LEU A 225 2.15 -5.65 -3.38
C LEU A 225 1.78 -5.25 -1.96
N GLY A 226 2.10 -6.11 -1.01
CA GLY A 226 1.85 -5.88 0.41
C GLY A 226 2.78 -4.88 1.09
N GLY A 227 3.90 -4.47 0.46
CA GLY A 227 4.88 -3.62 1.16
C GLY A 227 6.08 -3.17 0.35
N GLY A 228 6.20 -3.57 -0.91
CA GLY A 228 7.37 -3.31 -1.75
C GLY A 228 7.34 -2.01 -2.56
N LEU A 229 6.39 -1.11 -2.31
CA LEU A 229 6.40 0.20 -2.95
C LEU A 229 7.57 1.03 -2.40
N CYS A 230 8.50 1.40 -3.28
CA CYS A 230 9.47 2.46 -3.07
C CYS A 230 8.92 3.75 -3.69
N THR A 231 8.91 4.84 -2.96
CA THR A 231 8.35 6.11 -3.41
C THR A 231 9.00 7.29 -2.68
N THR A 232 8.74 8.49 -3.15
CA THR A 232 9.14 9.74 -2.48
C THR A 232 7.93 10.43 -1.86
N LEU A 233 8.16 11.38 -0.93
CA LEU A 233 7.06 12.18 -0.40
C LEU A 233 6.32 12.91 -1.54
N ASN A 234 7.05 13.47 -2.51
CA ASN A 234 6.44 14.19 -3.63
C ASN A 234 5.56 13.29 -4.49
N ASP A 235 6.06 12.11 -4.88
CA ASP A 235 5.30 11.16 -5.68
C ASP A 235 4.06 10.65 -4.94
N TYR A 236 4.23 10.33 -3.65
CA TYR A 236 3.12 9.84 -2.85
C TYR A 236 2.03 10.90 -2.63
N MET A 237 2.42 12.18 -2.52
CA MET A 237 1.47 13.30 -2.48
C MET A 237 0.76 13.54 -3.81
N ASN A 238 1.32 13.09 -4.94
CA ASN A 238 0.63 13.13 -6.23
C ASN A 238 -0.43 12.02 -6.35
N PHE A 239 -0.27 10.93 -5.60
CA PHE A 239 -1.27 9.87 -5.52
C PHE A 239 -2.43 10.25 -4.58
N LEU A 240 -2.16 11.01 -3.51
CA LEU A 240 -3.16 11.51 -2.55
C LEU A 240 -3.98 12.66 -3.12
#